data_c0e98eb963e1efc16eeeb659c6b3e1e3
#
_entry.id   c0e98eb963e1efc16eeeb659c6b3e1e3
#
_cell.length_a   1.000
_cell.length_b   1.000
_cell.length_c   1.000
_cell.angle_alpha   90.00
_cell.angle_beta   90.00
_cell.angle_gamma   90.00
#
_symmetry.space_group_name_H-M   'P 1'
#
loop_
_entity.id
_entity.type
_entity.pdbx_description
1 polymer ?
#
loop_
_entity_poly.entity_id
_entity_poly.type
_entity_poly.pdbx_seq_one_letter_code
_entity_poly.pdbx_strand_id
1 'polypeptide(L)'
;FLQNILRSNYTADHLSRGSLGRDKSVRELTVTNFTNSAPIAFVGEGAGPALQQATAMARGVRLARELGNLPPNICNPEYLATRARAMASEHAGISCEVLEREDMEKLGMGSLLGVARGSANAPKLIVLRWNGGGSAKPYALVGKGITFDSGGLSLKPGAGMEEMKFDMCGA
;
A
#
# COMPACT_ATOMS: atom_id res chain seq x y z
N PHE A 1 -21.14 3.08 3.67
CA PHE A 1 -21.81 2.04 2.89
C PHE A 1 -20.99 1.66 1.65
N LEU A 2 -20.65 2.63 0.79
CA LEU A 2 -19.81 2.42 -0.40
C LEU A 2 -18.44 1.79 -0.08
N GLN A 3 -17.80 2.25 0.99
CA GLN A 3 -16.55 1.67 1.46
C GLN A 3 -16.67 0.19 1.83
N ASN A 4 -17.79 -0.21 2.41
CA ASN A 4 -18.00 -1.60 2.78
C ASN A 4 -18.26 -2.50 1.55
N ILE A 5 -18.93 -1.99 0.54
CA ILE A 5 -19.11 -2.70 -0.73
C ILE A 5 -17.76 -2.92 -1.42
N LEU A 6 -16.94 -1.87 -1.49
CA LEU A 6 -15.61 -1.96 -2.10
C LEU A 6 -14.62 -2.82 -1.28
N ARG A 7 -14.77 -2.87 0.04
CA ARG A 7 -13.98 -3.75 0.93
C ARG A 7 -14.33 -5.23 0.78
N SER A 8 -15.59 -5.56 0.48
CA SER A 8 -16.01 -6.97 0.33
C SER A 8 -15.48 -7.64 -0.94
N ASN A 9 -15.01 -6.85 -1.90
CA ASN A 9 -14.52 -7.33 -3.19
C ASN A 9 -12.98 -7.40 -3.24
N TYR A 10 -12.37 -7.97 -2.22
CA TYR A 10 -10.91 -8.09 -2.08
C TYR A 10 -10.20 -8.77 -3.26
N THR A 11 -10.86 -9.68 -3.96
CA THR A 11 -10.30 -10.42 -5.09
C THR A 11 -10.79 -9.91 -6.45
N ALA A 12 -11.55 -8.83 -6.49
CA ALA A 12 -12.13 -8.36 -7.72
C ALA A 12 -11.15 -7.50 -8.54
N ASP A 13 -10.39 -8.13 -9.40
CA ASP A 13 -9.86 -7.50 -10.62
C ASP A 13 -10.98 -7.00 -11.57
N HIS A 14 -12.20 -7.03 -11.10
CA HIS A 14 -13.42 -6.75 -11.82
C HIS A 14 -14.10 -5.43 -11.45
N LEU A 15 -13.37 -4.48 -10.87
CA LEU A 15 -13.67 -3.11 -11.25
C LEU A 15 -13.32 -3.06 -12.73
N SER A 16 -14.31 -3.44 -13.58
CA SER A 16 -14.14 -3.34 -15.00
C SER A 16 -13.54 -1.96 -15.22
N ARG A 17 -12.47 -1.88 -15.97
CA ARG A 17 -12.00 -0.65 -16.59
C ARG A 17 -13.06 -0.20 -17.59
N GLY A 18 -14.30 -0.09 -17.13
CA GLY A 18 -15.31 0.71 -17.79
C GLY A 18 -14.60 2.05 -17.91
N SER A 19 -14.30 2.46 -19.11
CA SER A 19 -13.68 3.71 -19.44
C SER A 19 -14.34 4.76 -18.55
N LEU A 20 -13.65 5.21 -17.51
CA LEU A 20 -13.90 6.50 -16.89
C LEU A 20 -13.58 7.49 -18.01
N GLY A 21 -14.46 7.56 -18.99
CA GLY A 21 -14.41 8.54 -20.04
C GLY A 21 -14.32 9.89 -19.37
N ARG A 22 -13.60 10.82 -19.97
CA ARG A 22 -13.46 12.21 -19.52
C ARG A 22 -14.81 12.95 -19.48
N ASP A 23 -15.91 12.22 -19.55
CA ASP A 23 -17.24 12.75 -19.46
C ASP A 23 -17.57 13.06 -17.99
N LYS A 24 -17.68 14.37 -17.70
CA LYS A 24 -18.06 14.92 -16.39
C LYS A 24 -19.47 14.51 -15.96
N SER A 25 -20.18 13.75 -16.75
CA SER A 25 -21.54 13.29 -16.50
C SER A 25 -21.64 11.80 -16.12
N VAL A 26 -20.57 11.15 -15.64
CA VAL A 26 -20.67 9.76 -15.18
C VAL A 26 -21.67 9.70 -14.03
N ARG A 27 -22.88 9.37 -14.39
CA ARG A 27 -24.01 9.19 -13.47
C ARG A 27 -24.15 7.75 -13.00
N GLU A 28 -23.34 6.84 -13.58
CA GLU A 28 -23.46 5.42 -13.36
C GLU A 28 -22.08 4.75 -13.27
N LEU A 29 -21.84 4.02 -12.19
CA LEU A 29 -20.76 3.06 -12.07
C LEU A 29 -21.36 1.67 -11.92
N THR A 30 -20.99 0.77 -12.80
CA THR A 30 -21.34 -0.62 -12.67
C THR A 30 -20.34 -1.32 -11.75
N VAL A 31 -20.78 -1.73 -10.58
CA VAL A 31 -20.03 -2.61 -9.69
C VAL A 31 -20.53 -4.03 -9.88
N THR A 32 -19.72 -4.89 -10.47
CA THR A 32 -20.02 -6.33 -10.57
C THR A 32 -19.40 -7.04 -9.36
N ASN A 33 -20.16 -7.88 -8.71
CA ASN A 33 -19.66 -8.78 -7.68
C ASN A 33 -19.56 -10.24 -8.20
N PHE A 34 -18.89 -11.10 -7.45
CA PHE A 34 -18.64 -12.49 -7.83
C PHE A 34 -19.88 -13.38 -7.95
N THR A 35 -21.05 -12.90 -7.59
CA THR A 35 -22.26 -13.70 -7.44
C THR A 35 -23.29 -13.52 -8.57
N ASN A 36 -22.86 -13.06 -9.75
CA ASN A 36 -23.79 -12.81 -10.88
C ASN A 36 -24.93 -11.81 -10.57
N SER A 37 -24.73 -10.94 -9.58
CA SER A 37 -25.73 -9.90 -9.31
C SER A 37 -25.71 -8.82 -10.39
N ALA A 38 -26.86 -8.22 -10.59
CA ALA A 38 -27.02 -7.10 -11.51
C ALA A 38 -26.05 -5.95 -11.17
N PRO A 39 -25.58 -5.20 -12.18
CA PRO A 39 -24.77 -4.03 -11.95
C PRO A 39 -25.49 -3.05 -11.02
N ILE A 40 -24.72 -2.45 -10.09
CA ILE A 40 -25.24 -1.42 -9.17
C ILE A 40 -24.92 -0.06 -9.76
N ALA A 41 -25.95 0.72 -10.07
CA ALA A 41 -25.81 2.10 -10.50
C ALA A 41 -25.87 3.06 -9.30
N PHE A 42 -24.97 4.03 -9.27
CA PHE A 42 -24.99 5.13 -8.31
C PHE A 42 -25.42 6.40 -9.04
N VAL A 43 -26.62 6.92 -8.69
CA VAL A 43 -27.23 8.07 -9.37
C VAL A 43 -27.43 9.19 -8.36
N GLY A 44 -27.20 10.44 -8.79
CA GLY A 44 -27.48 11.64 -8.01
C GLY A 44 -26.35 12.67 -8.03
N GLU A 45 -26.66 13.88 -7.58
CA GLU A 45 -25.67 14.94 -7.44
C GLU A 45 -24.55 14.52 -6.46
N GLY A 46 -23.30 14.72 -6.85
CA GLY A 46 -22.13 14.35 -6.03
C GLY A 46 -21.75 12.84 -6.08
N ALA A 47 -22.53 11.99 -6.76
CA ALA A 47 -22.21 10.56 -6.86
C ALA A 47 -20.84 10.31 -7.54
N GLY A 48 -20.51 11.04 -8.59
CA GLY A 48 -19.25 10.90 -9.32
C GLY A 48 -18.03 11.17 -8.45
N PRO A 49 -17.90 12.34 -7.82
CA PRO A 49 -16.78 12.65 -6.91
C PRO A 49 -16.68 11.67 -5.72
N ALA A 50 -17.80 11.35 -5.08
CA ALA A 50 -17.82 10.40 -3.96
C ALA A 50 -17.32 9.02 -4.38
N LEU A 51 -17.68 8.57 -5.57
CA LEU A 51 -17.24 7.31 -6.12
C LEU A 51 -15.75 7.30 -6.45
N GLN A 52 -15.23 8.38 -7.03
CA GLN A 52 -13.79 8.52 -7.30
C GLN A 52 -13.00 8.44 -5.99
N GLN A 53 -13.42 9.16 -4.95
CA GLN A 53 -12.79 9.12 -3.64
C GLN A 53 -12.85 7.72 -3.02
N ALA A 54 -14.02 7.08 -3.04
CA ALA A 54 -14.20 5.74 -2.50
C ALA A 54 -13.34 4.70 -3.25
N THR A 55 -13.22 4.84 -4.57
CA THR A 55 -12.38 3.97 -5.40
C THR A 55 -10.90 4.15 -5.06
N ALA A 56 -10.44 5.39 -4.91
CA ALA A 56 -9.05 5.67 -4.51
C ALA A 56 -8.73 5.07 -3.14
N MET A 57 -9.61 5.25 -2.17
CA MET A 57 -9.46 4.66 -0.83
C MET A 57 -9.45 3.12 -0.89
N ALA A 58 -10.33 2.52 -1.67
CA ALA A 58 -10.39 1.07 -1.83
C ALA A 58 -9.12 0.49 -2.46
N ARG A 59 -8.53 1.19 -3.45
CA ARG A 59 -7.25 0.81 -4.05
C ARG A 59 -6.11 0.84 -3.02
N GLY A 60 -6.04 1.88 -2.19
CA GLY A 60 -5.05 1.96 -1.12
C GLY A 60 -5.20 0.84 -0.09
N VAL A 61 -6.43 0.58 0.38
CA VAL A 61 -6.72 -0.52 1.30
C VAL A 61 -6.37 -1.89 0.67
N ARG A 62 -6.70 -2.07 -0.60
CA ARG A 62 -6.35 -3.29 -1.33
C ARG A 62 -4.84 -3.50 -1.37
N LEU A 63 -4.08 -2.48 -1.76
CA LEU A 63 -2.61 -2.56 -1.79
C LEU A 63 -2.03 -2.94 -0.42
N ALA A 64 -2.46 -2.28 0.65
CA ALA A 64 -1.99 -2.58 2.00
C ALA A 64 -2.29 -4.03 2.41
N ARG A 65 -3.50 -4.52 2.10
CA ARG A 65 -3.89 -5.91 2.39
C ARG A 65 -3.14 -6.93 1.55
N GLU A 66 -2.90 -6.65 0.28
CA GLU A 66 -2.12 -7.51 -0.61
C GLU A 66 -0.69 -7.65 -0.08
N LEU A 67 -0.04 -6.55 0.27
CA LEU A 67 1.31 -6.56 0.81
C LEU A 67 1.38 -7.31 2.14
N GLY A 68 0.46 -7.05 3.08
CA GLY A 68 0.44 -7.73 4.37
C GLY A 68 0.13 -9.23 4.28
N ASN A 69 -0.62 -9.66 3.27
CA ASN A 69 -0.96 -11.09 3.10
C ASN A 69 0.16 -11.91 2.42
N LEU A 70 1.08 -11.26 1.73
CA LEU A 70 2.20 -11.96 1.11
C LEU A 70 3.13 -12.55 2.17
N PRO A 71 3.66 -13.75 1.93
CA PRO A 71 4.67 -14.33 2.82
C PRO A 71 5.99 -13.55 2.70
N PRO A 72 6.81 -13.50 3.77
CA PRO A 72 8.01 -12.66 3.84
C PRO A 72 9.14 -13.08 2.90
N ASN A 73 9.11 -14.29 2.39
CA ASN A 73 10.03 -14.72 1.33
C ASN A 73 9.73 -14.04 -0.02
N ILE A 74 8.52 -13.52 -0.21
CA ILE A 74 8.11 -12.69 -1.36
C ILE A 74 8.16 -11.22 -0.97
N CYS A 75 7.39 -10.82 0.05
CA CYS A 75 7.32 -9.44 0.54
C CYS A 75 8.52 -9.13 1.45
N ASN A 76 9.70 -9.11 0.87
CA ASN A 76 10.95 -8.69 1.50
C ASN A 76 11.21 -7.19 1.26
N PRO A 77 12.26 -6.58 1.85
CA PRO A 77 12.53 -5.15 1.70
C PRO A 77 12.66 -4.68 0.24
N GLU A 78 13.30 -5.48 -0.63
CA GLU A 78 13.45 -5.13 -2.05
C GLU A 78 12.11 -5.17 -2.79
N TYR A 79 11.25 -6.11 -2.45
CA TYR A 79 9.90 -6.16 -3.02
C TYR A 79 9.10 -4.90 -2.68
N LEU A 80 9.13 -4.47 -1.42
CA LEU A 80 8.47 -3.23 -0.98
C LEU A 80 9.04 -2.00 -1.71
N ALA A 81 10.38 -1.91 -1.84
CA ALA A 81 11.04 -0.83 -2.57
C ALA A 81 10.61 -0.82 -4.05
N THR A 82 10.55 -1.98 -4.68
CA THR A 82 10.09 -2.12 -6.08
C THR A 82 8.64 -1.68 -6.23
N ARG A 83 7.75 -2.07 -5.31
CA ARG A 83 6.34 -1.65 -5.31
C ARG A 83 6.19 -0.13 -5.11
N ALA A 84 7.01 0.46 -4.25
CA ALA A 84 7.02 1.90 -4.03
C ALA A 84 7.48 2.67 -5.28
N ARG A 85 8.54 2.21 -5.95
CA ARG A 85 9.01 2.78 -7.22
C ARG A 85 7.93 2.68 -8.32
N ALA A 86 7.27 1.53 -8.41
CA ALA A 86 6.17 1.33 -9.36
C ALA A 86 5.02 2.31 -9.09
N MET A 87 4.61 2.46 -7.83
CA MET A 87 3.58 3.44 -7.44
C MET A 87 3.97 4.87 -7.85
N ALA A 88 5.22 5.27 -7.63
CA ALA A 88 5.68 6.60 -8.04
C ALA A 88 5.67 6.78 -9.56
N SER A 89 5.93 5.73 -10.34
CA SER A 89 5.86 5.80 -11.79
C SER A 89 4.42 5.84 -12.34
N GLU A 90 3.47 5.27 -11.61
CA GLU A 90 2.06 5.23 -11.99
C GLU A 90 1.30 6.50 -11.63
N HIS A 91 1.80 7.29 -10.67
CA HIS A 91 1.10 8.44 -10.12
C HIS A 91 1.92 9.73 -10.22
N ALA A 92 1.51 10.61 -11.12
CA ALA A 92 2.10 11.96 -11.20
C ALA A 92 1.96 12.71 -9.88
N GLY A 93 3.04 13.31 -9.40
CA GLY A 93 3.08 14.02 -8.12
C GLY A 93 3.59 13.18 -6.94
N ILE A 94 3.81 11.89 -7.13
CA ILE A 94 4.53 11.05 -6.16
C ILE A 94 5.96 10.88 -6.63
N SER A 95 6.93 11.10 -5.74
CA SER A 95 8.32 10.72 -5.93
C SER A 95 8.71 9.65 -4.93
N CYS A 96 9.60 8.75 -5.35
CA CYS A 96 10.12 7.67 -4.51
C CYS A 96 11.64 7.76 -4.45
N GLU A 97 12.17 7.76 -3.25
CA GLU A 97 13.59 7.62 -2.97
C GLU A 97 13.78 6.38 -2.09
N VAL A 98 14.76 5.57 -2.40
CA VAL A 98 15.09 4.39 -1.60
C VAL A 98 16.55 4.51 -1.17
N LEU A 99 16.75 4.59 0.13
CA LEU A 99 18.09 4.59 0.70
C LEU A 99 18.55 3.16 0.91
N GLU A 100 19.73 2.88 0.41
CA GLU A 100 20.42 1.61 0.58
C GLU A 100 21.23 1.60 1.89
N ARG A 101 21.83 0.46 2.21
CA ARG A 101 22.67 0.30 3.41
C ARG A 101 23.71 1.39 3.55
N GLU A 102 24.46 1.66 2.49
CA GLU A 102 25.56 2.62 2.46
C GLU A 102 25.08 4.05 2.71
N ASP A 103 23.89 4.39 2.25
CA ASP A 103 23.28 5.71 2.48
C ASP A 103 22.87 5.87 3.95
N MET A 104 22.30 4.82 4.51
CA MET A 104 21.90 4.78 5.92
C MET A 104 23.12 4.80 6.85
N GLU A 105 24.23 4.17 6.46
CA GLU A 105 25.52 4.23 7.19
C GLU A 105 26.07 5.67 7.22
N LYS A 106 26.09 6.35 6.08
CA LYS A 106 26.50 7.78 6.00
C LYS A 106 25.64 8.69 6.87
N LEU A 107 24.35 8.37 6.99
CA LEU A 107 23.41 9.12 7.84
C LEU A 107 23.42 8.70 9.32
N GLY A 108 24.26 7.74 9.71
CA GLY A 108 24.36 7.28 11.08
C GLY A 108 23.16 6.54 11.62
N MET A 109 22.38 5.86 10.76
CA MET A 109 21.14 5.16 11.11
C MET A 109 21.41 3.82 11.82
N GLY A 110 22.18 3.86 12.91
CA GLY A 110 22.68 2.67 13.61
C GLY A 110 21.58 1.73 14.12
N SER A 111 20.46 2.26 14.60
CA SER A 111 19.37 1.43 15.13
C SER A 111 18.72 0.58 14.02
N LEU A 112 18.41 1.17 12.87
CA LEU A 112 17.84 0.45 11.74
C LEU A 112 18.84 -0.60 11.22
N LEU A 113 20.08 -0.20 11.04
CA LEU A 113 21.15 -1.10 10.58
C LEU A 113 21.45 -2.22 11.58
N GLY A 114 21.33 -1.94 12.88
CA GLY A 114 21.46 -2.93 13.94
C GLY A 114 20.42 -4.03 13.84
N VAL A 115 19.15 -3.68 13.63
CA VAL A 115 18.05 -4.63 13.42
C VAL A 115 18.28 -5.45 12.14
N ALA A 116 18.77 -4.82 11.08
CA ALA A 116 18.99 -5.48 9.79
C ALA A 116 20.20 -6.43 9.76
N ARG A 117 21.10 -6.38 10.76
CA ARG A 117 22.34 -7.20 10.76
C ARG A 117 22.09 -8.70 10.70
N GLY A 118 20.99 -9.16 11.28
CA GLY A 118 20.63 -10.58 11.31
C GLY A 118 19.97 -11.10 10.02
N SER A 119 19.74 -10.24 9.03
CA SER A 119 19.04 -10.61 7.79
C SER A 119 20.02 -10.76 6.62
N ALA A 120 19.77 -11.77 5.79
CA ALA A 120 20.41 -11.89 4.47
C ALA A 120 19.86 -10.87 3.45
N ASN A 121 18.66 -10.34 3.68
CA ASN A 121 18.07 -9.30 2.85
C ASN A 121 18.65 -7.93 3.22
N ALA A 122 19.04 -7.16 2.22
CA ALA A 122 19.51 -5.79 2.43
C ALA A 122 18.38 -4.91 2.97
N PRO A 123 18.65 -4.07 4.01
CA PRO A 123 17.65 -3.12 4.50
C PRO A 123 17.36 -2.03 3.47
N LYS A 124 16.16 -1.49 3.51
CA LYS A 124 15.73 -0.36 2.68
C LYS A 124 15.02 0.66 3.56
N LEU A 125 15.31 1.94 3.35
CA LEU A 125 14.45 3.02 3.83
C LEU A 125 13.76 3.64 2.61
N ILE A 126 12.45 3.49 2.56
CA ILE A 126 11.63 3.94 1.44
C ILE A 126 11.00 5.28 1.81
N VAL A 127 11.24 6.30 1.01
CA VAL A 127 10.66 7.63 1.18
C VAL A 127 9.77 7.94 0.00
N LEU A 128 8.48 8.02 0.26
CA LEU A 128 7.49 8.48 -0.71
C LEU A 128 7.11 9.93 -0.39
N ARG A 129 7.16 10.81 -1.38
CA ARG A 129 6.75 12.21 -1.24
C ARG A 129 5.61 12.50 -2.21
N TRP A 130 4.52 13.04 -1.67
CA TRP A 130 3.42 13.56 -2.46
C TRP A 130 3.41 15.09 -2.37
N ASN A 131 3.54 15.75 -3.51
CA ASN A 131 3.68 17.19 -3.60
C ASN A 131 2.37 17.91 -3.97
N GLY A 132 1.24 17.39 -3.52
CA GLY A 132 -0.08 17.97 -3.82
C GLY A 132 -0.51 19.13 -2.91
N GLY A 133 0.26 19.44 -1.86
CA GLY A 133 -0.10 20.46 -0.86
C GLY A 133 0.38 21.88 -1.17
N GLY A 134 1.03 22.12 -2.32
CA GLY A 134 1.57 23.44 -2.67
C GLY A 134 2.63 23.93 -1.67
N SER A 135 2.43 25.10 -1.07
CA SER A 135 3.33 25.72 -0.08
C SER A 135 3.08 25.28 1.36
N ALA A 136 2.14 24.40 1.62
CA ALA A 136 1.84 23.91 2.96
C ALA A 136 3.03 23.08 3.51
N LYS A 137 3.24 23.16 4.84
CA LYS A 137 4.23 22.31 5.49
C LYS A 137 3.85 20.84 5.32
N PRO A 138 4.81 19.97 4.97
CA PRO A 138 4.53 18.55 4.80
C PRO A 138 4.23 17.88 6.14
N TYR A 139 3.36 16.88 6.10
CA TYR A 139 3.22 15.90 7.18
C TYR A 139 4.15 14.72 6.88
N ALA A 140 4.83 14.21 7.90
CA ALA A 140 5.62 13.00 7.80
C ALA A 140 4.88 11.85 8.50
N LEU A 141 4.67 10.77 7.79
CA LEU A 141 4.18 9.50 8.34
C LEU A 141 5.37 8.54 8.35
N VAL A 142 5.64 7.92 9.49
CA VAL A 142 6.74 6.97 9.65
C VAL A 142 6.13 5.62 10.00
N GLY A 143 6.37 4.63 9.15
CA GLY A 143 5.83 3.29 9.29
C GLY A 143 6.92 2.26 9.60
N LYS A 144 6.62 1.32 10.50
CA LYS A 144 7.44 0.15 10.74
C LYS A 144 7.25 -0.85 9.62
N GLY A 145 8.32 -1.23 8.93
CA GLY A 145 8.33 -2.11 7.78
C GLY A 145 9.18 -3.37 7.96
N ILE A 146 9.17 -3.98 9.15
CA ILE A 146 9.88 -5.25 9.37
C ILE A 146 9.12 -6.37 8.68
N THR A 147 9.67 -6.90 7.60
CA THR A 147 9.00 -7.85 6.73
C THR A 147 8.75 -9.22 7.36
N PHE A 148 9.56 -9.59 8.37
CA PHE A 148 9.32 -10.71 9.27
C PHE A 148 10.12 -10.56 10.55
N ASP A 149 9.46 -10.48 11.69
CA ASP A 149 10.12 -10.35 12.99
C ASP A 149 10.17 -11.69 13.74
N SER A 150 11.27 -12.41 13.58
CA SER A 150 11.54 -13.63 14.35
C SER A 150 11.97 -13.39 15.79
N GLY A 151 12.22 -12.14 16.19
CA GLY A 151 12.82 -11.77 17.46
C GLY A 151 14.34 -11.71 17.45
N GLY A 152 15.01 -12.23 16.44
CA GLY A 152 16.48 -12.24 16.33
C GLY A 152 17.12 -13.15 17.38
N LEU A 153 18.13 -12.64 18.10
CA LEU A 153 18.80 -13.40 19.20
C LEU A 153 17.81 -13.76 20.31
N SER A 154 16.82 -12.94 20.57
CA SER A 154 15.70 -13.22 21.46
C SER A 154 14.57 -13.81 20.64
N LEU A 155 14.74 -15.06 20.21
CA LEU A 155 13.82 -15.75 19.30
C LEU A 155 12.43 -15.86 19.92
N LYS A 156 11.42 -15.50 19.16
CA LYS A 156 10.00 -15.63 19.56
C LYS A 156 9.61 -17.13 19.60
N PRO A 157 8.63 -17.50 20.44
CA PRO A 157 8.02 -18.82 20.39
C PRO A 157 7.48 -19.13 18.99
N GLY A 158 7.53 -20.40 18.56
CA GLY A 158 7.02 -20.81 17.25
C GLY A 158 5.51 -20.58 17.08
N ALA A 159 4.75 -20.78 18.15
CA ALA A 159 3.32 -20.51 18.15
C ALA A 159 3.04 -19.01 17.98
N GLY A 160 2.34 -18.63 16.92
CA GLY A 160 2.02 -17.24 16.58
C GLY A 160 3.15 -16.49 15.84
N MET A 161 4.31 -17.10 15.63
CA MET A 161 5.39 -16.47 14.87
C MET A 161 5.00 -16.22 13.42
N GLU A 162 4.14 -17.02 12.86
CA GLU A 162 3.58 -16.85 11.51
C GLU A 162 2.84 -15.54 11.31
N GLU A 163 2.27 -14.96 12.38
CA GLU A 163 1.62 -13.66 12.39
C GLU A 163 2.63 -12.51 12.17
N MET A 164 3.93 -12.75 12.37
CA MET A 164 4.97 -11.74 12.21
C MET A 164 5.20 -11.35 10.74
N LYS A 165 4.54 -11.99 9.80
CA LYS A 165 4.44 -11.50 8.41
C LYS A 165 3.71 -10.14 8.33
N PHE A 166 2.85 -9.82 9.31
CA PHE A 166 2.13 -8.56 9.41
C PHE A 166 2.92 -7.44 10.10
N ASP A 167 4.13 -7.73 10.57
CA ASP A 167 4.96 -6.77 11.32
C ASP A 167 5.42 -5.59 10.44
N MET A 168 5.21 -5.66 9.15
CA MET A 168 5.45 -4.60 8.18
C MET A 168 4.22 -3.73 7.88
N CYS A 169 3.05 -4.02 8.43
CA CYS A 169 1.80 -3.34 8.08
C CYS A 169 1.70 -1.90 8.61
N GLY A 170 2.69 -1.40 9.35
CA GLY A 170 2.80 0.00 9.73
C GLY A 170 3.42 0.89 8.65
N ALA A 171 4.02 0.29 7.63
CA ALA A 171 4.73 1.00 6.55
C ALA A 171 3.82 1.40 5.39
#